data_bc5b68497c23adc4fb0a0642aa67b475
#
_entry.id   bc5b68497c23adc4fb0a0642aa67b475
#
_cell.length_a   1.000
_cell.length_b   1.000
_cell.length_c   1.000
_cell.angle_alpha   90.00
_cell.angle_beta   90.00
_cell.angle_gamma   90.00
#
_symmetry.space_group_name_H-M   'P 1'
#
loop_
_entity.id
_entity.type
_entity.pdbx_description
1 polymer ?
#
loop_
_entity_poly.entity_id
_entity_poly.type
_entity_poly.pdbx_seq_one_letter_code
_entity_poly.pdbx_strand_id
1 'polypeptide(L)'
;MVKILFVCHGNICRSPMAACLFSQMAKARGLDCVVSSAATSREEIGNPMYPPARRKLKEMEVPFGHHRAVQMTREDYGAYDFLLAMDSANVKNMKAIAGGDPEGKIRRLLDGTPYPRDIADPWYTGNFDATYADLAEGCQALLDRLEKISCLDNPSE
;
A
#
# COMPACT_ATOMS: atom_id res chain seq x y z
N MET A 1 3.45 -17.62 -1.51
CA MET A 1 3.47 -16.40 -0.70
C MET A 1 3.30 -15.17 -1.58
N VAL A 2 2.31 -14.36 -1.31
CA VAL A 2 2.02 -13.15 -2.08
C VAL A 2 2.91 -12.01 -1.60
N LYS A 3 3.44 -11.22 -2.53
CA LYS A 3 4.29 -10.07 -2.23
C LYS A 3 3.61 -8.78 -2.69
N ILE A 4 3.44 -7.85 -1.78
CA ILE A 4 2.69 -6.61 -1.99
C ILE A 4 3.56 -5.40 -1.67
N LEU A 5 3.62 -4.44 -2.59
CA LEU A 5 4.30 -3.16 -2.39
C LEU A 5 3.28 -2.03 -2.49
N PHE A 6 3.13 -1.28 -1.39
CA PHE A 6 2.34 -0.06 -1.38
C PHE A 6 3.23 1.14 -1.70
N VAL A 7 2.79 2.00 -2.61
CA VAL A 7 3.61 3.11 -3.10
C VAL A 7 2.86 4.43 -3.04
N CYS A 8 3.50 5.45 -2.54
CA CYS A 8 2.99 6.83 -2.59
C CYS A 8 4.14 7.78 -2.95
N HIS A 9 3.91 9.09 -2.92
CA HIS A 9 4.91 10.06 -3.34
C HIS A 9 6.16 10.02 -2.45
N GLY A 10 6.00 10.17 -1.13
CA GLY A 10 7.11 10.33 -0.20
C GLY A 10 7.45 9.13 0.68
N ASN A 11 6.57 8.16 0.76
CA ASN A 11 6.73 6.98 1.63
C ASN A 11 6.86 7.32 3.12
N ILE A 12 6.17 8.37 3.57
CA ILE A 12 6.14 8.76 4.99
C ILE A 12 4.72 8.81 5.58
N CYS A 13 3.69 8.78 4.76
CA CYS A 13 2.29 8.82 5.20
C CYS A 13 1.48 7.64 4.66
N ARG A 14 0.90 7.78 3.47
CA ARG A 14 -0.07 6.82 2.91
C ARG A 14 0.47 5.40 2.76
N SER A 15 1.59 5.22 2.08
CA SER A 15 2.10 3.88 1.81
C SER A 15 2.57 3.14 3.06
N PRO A 16 3.30 3.77 4.01
CA PRO A 16 3.66 3.04 5.21
C PRO A 16 2.45 2.77 6.12
N MET A 17 1.46 3.66 6.16
CA MET A 17 0.21 3.40 6.89
C MET A 17 -0.53 2.20 6.30
N ALA A 18 -0.63 2.13 4.96
CA ALA A 18 -1.26 1.01 4.28
C ALA A 18 -0.55 -0.30 4.56
N ALA A 19 0.78 -0.30 4.52
CA ALA A 19 1.57 -1.50 4.78
C ALA A 19 1.36 -2.03 6.20
N CYS A 20 1.36 -1.14 7.20
CA CYS A 20 1.12 -1.52 8.58
C CYS A 20 -0.29 -2.05 8.79
N LEU A 21 -1.29 -1.37 8.27
CA LEU A 21 -2.69 -1.76 8.39
C LEU A 21 -2.95 -3.10 7.70
N PHE A 22 -2.49 -3.25 6.46
CA PHE A 22 -2.70 -4.49 5.71
C PHE A 22 -1.97 -5.67 6.37
N SER A 23 -0.77 -5.45 6.88
CA SER A 23 -0.03 -6.51 7.59
C SER A 23 -0.81 -7.02 8.80
N GLN A 24 -1.43 -6.13 9.57
CA GLN A 24 -2.26 -6.49 10.71
C GLN A 24 -3.48 -7.30 10.26
N MET A 25 -4.18 -6.83 9.21
CA MET A 25 -5.37 -7.49 8.69
C MET A 25 -5.06 -8.88 8.13
N ALA A 26 -3.99 -9.00 7.37
CA ALA A 26 -3.57 -10.27 6.77
C ALA A 26 -3.19 -11.29 7.86
N LYS A 27 -2.47 -10.84 8.89
CA LYS A 27 -2.08 -11.71 10.00
C LYS A 27 -3.31 -12.22 10.75
N ALA A 28 -4.30 -11.36 10.99
CA ALA A 28 -5.54 -11.72 11.67
C ALA A 28 -6.35 -12.77 10.88
N ARG A 29 -6.20 -12.80 9.56
CA ARG A 29 -6.87 -13.76 8.68
C ARG A 29 -6.02 -14.96 8.33
N GLY A 30 -4.80 -15.05 8.87
CA GLY A 30 -3.91 -16.17 8.57
C GLY A 30 -3.36 -16.19 7.14
N LEU A 31 -3.36 -15.05 6.45
CA LEU A 31 -2.80 -14.95 5.11
C LEU A 31 -1.29 -14.77 5.17
N ASP A 32 -0.57 -15.61 4.41
CA ASP A 32 0.89 -15.57 4.32
C ASP A 32 1.29 -14.63 3.18
N CYS A 33 1.80 -13.44 3.53
CA CYS A 33 2.21 -12.45 2.54
C CYS A 33 3.39 -11.62 3.04
N VAL A 34 4.16 -11.09 2.07
CA VAL A 34 5.23 -10.12 2.34
C VAL A 34 4.69 -8.75 1.95
N VAL A 35 4.73 -7.81 2.89
CA VAL A 35 4.19 -6.46 2.70
C VAL A 35 5.31 -5.45 2.90
N SER A 36 5.48 -4.55 1.94
CA SER A 36 6.47 -3.48 1.97
C SER A 36 5.86 -2.19 1.45
N SER A 37 6.60 -1.09 1.57
CA SER A 37 6.19 0.21 1.03
C SER A 37 7.38 0.96 0.47
N ALA A 38 7.11 1.86 -0.48
CA ALA A 38 8.15 2.66 -1.13
C ALA A 38 7.58 3.99 -1.64
N ALA A 39 8.47 4.88 -2.04
CA ALA A 39 8.13 6.18 -2.62
C ALA A 39 8.41 6.19 -4.13
N THR A 40 7.69 7.03 -4.86
CA THR A 40 8.07 7.35 -6.23
C THR A 40 9.16 8.41 -6.27
N SER A 41 9.22 9.31 -5.27
CA SER A 41 10.20 10.40 -5.21
C SER A 41 11.38 10.07 -4.31
N ARG A 42 12.40 10.95 -4.33
CA ARG A 42 13.59 10.87 -3.49
C ARG A 42 13.54 11.86 -2.33
N GLU A 43 12.46 12.62 -2.22
CA GLU A 43 12.38 13.76 -1.29
C GLU A 43 12.57 13.36 0.17
N GLU A 44 12.06 12.21 0.57
CA GLU A 44 12.02 11.78 1.96
C GLU A 44 12.87 10.55 2.27
N ILE A 45 13.75 10.14 1.36
CA ILE A 45 14.58 8.94 1.56
C ILE A 45 15.31 8.99 2.91
N GLY A 46 15.15 7.92 3.70
CA GLY A 46 15.76 7.78 5.01
C GLY A 46 14.97 8.37 6.15
N ASN A 47 13.93 9.15 5.87
CA ASN A 47 13.12 9.77 6.91
C ASN A 47 12.13 8.78 7.53
N PRO A 48 11.80 8.96 8.83
CA PRO A 48 10.81 8.11 9.49
C PRO A 48 9.40 8.46 9.03
N MET A 49 8.45 7.62 9.42
CA MET A 49 7.03 7.91 9.20
C MET A 49 6.66 9.25 9.83
N TYR A 50 5.89 10.06 9.09
CA TYR A 50 5.43 11.38 9.53
C TYR A 50 4.71 11.26 10.88
N PRO A 51 5.01 12.13 11.87
CA PRO A 51 4.41 11.99 13.21
C PRO A 51 2.89 11.89 13.26
N PRO A 52 2.11 12.69 12.51
CA PRO A 52 0.65 12.52 12.49
C PRO A 52 0.19 11.17 11.97
N ALA A 53 0.93 10.56 11.02
CA ALA A 53 0.63 9.22 10.52
C ALA A 53 0.82 8.17 11.62
N ARG A 54 1.91 8.28 12.37
CA ARG A 54 2.18 7.40 13.52
C ARG A 54 1.10 7.54 14.60
N ARG A 55 0.70 8.79 14.89
CA ARG A 55 -0.36 9.04 15.86
C ARG A 55 -1.68 8.39 15.44
N LYS A 56 -2.00 8.46 14.15
CA LYS A 56 -3.23 7.84 13.63
C LYS A 56 -3.19 6.32 13.76
N LEU A 57 -2.08 5.69 13.42
CA LEU A 57 -1.93 4.25 13.57
C LEU A 57 -2.05 3.83 15.04
N LYS A 58 -1.44 4.60 15.95
CA LYS A 58 -1.51 4.32 17.38
C LYS A 58 -2.95 4.47 17.89
N GLU A 59 -3.66 5.51 17.45
CA GLU A 59 -5.07 5.72 17.78
C GLU A 59 -5.93 4.53 17.34
N MET A 60 -5.66 3.98 16.18
CA MET A 60 -6.39 2.85 15.61
C MET A 60 -5.85 1.49 16.06
N GLU A 61 -4.89 1.47 16.97
CA GLU A 61 -4.27 0.25 17.49
C GLU A 61 -3.62 -0.61 16.40
N VAL A 62 -3.01 0.04 15.40
CA VAL A 62 -2.26 -0.64 14.36
C VAL A 62 -0.77 -0.57 14.70
N PRO A 63 -0.10 -1.71 14.90
CA PRO A 63 1.33 -1.71 15.23
C PRO A 63 2.18 -1.22 14.06
N PHE A 64 3.23 -0.50 14.39
CA PHE A 64 4.22 -0.04 13.42
C PHE A 64 5.62 -0.12 14.03
N GLY A 65 6.61 -0.40 13.19
CA GLY A 65 8.00 -0.48 13.63
C GLY A 65 8.80 0.76 13.24
N HIS A 66 10.10 0.57 13.06
CA HIS A 66 11.03 1.63 12.63
C HIS A 66 11.02 1.73 11.11
N HIS A 67 10.12 2.56 10.60
CA HIS A 67 10.03 2.81 9.17
C HIS A 67 11.06 3.84 8.72
N ARG A 68 11.69 3.60 7.57
CA ARG A 68 12.52 4.57 6.86
C ARG A 68 12.10 4.60 5.41
N ALA A 69 11.85 5.79 4.88
CA ALA A 69 11.40 5.94 3.49
C ALA A 69 12.46 5.43 2.51
N VAL A 70 12.02 4.66 1.53
CA VAL A 70 12.87 4.16 0.44
C VAL A 70 12.19 4.45 -0.89
N GLN A 71 12.97 4.57 -1.96
CA GLN A 71 12.40 4.77 -3.29
C GLN A 71 12.16 3.43 -3.98
N MET A 72 11.04 3.32 -4.69
CA MET A 72 10.75 2.20 -5.56
C MET A 72 11.84 2.09 -6.64
N THR A 73 12.27 0.89 -6.96
CA THR A 73 13.24 0.62 -8.01
C THR A 73 12.59 -0.14 -9.15
N ARG A 74 13.28 -0.20 -10.29
CA ARG A 74 12.80 -0.96 -11.46
C ARG A 74 12.67 -2.44 -11.13
N GLU A 75 13.59 -2.97 -10.31
CA GLU A 75 13.61 -4.37 -9.89
C GLU A 75 12.39 -4.74 -9.05
N ASP A 76 11.80 -3.78 -8.35
CA ASP A 76 10.60 -4.02 -7.54
C ASP A 76 9.43 -4.52 -8.40
N TYR A 77 9.38 -4.12 -9.67
CA TYR A 77 8.31 -4.57 -10.55
C TYR A 77 8.26 -6.09 -10.68
N GLY A 78 9.40 -6.73 -10.83
CA GLY A 78 9.47 -8.19 -10.90
C GLY A 78 9.39 -8.89 -9.55
N ALA A 79 9.74 -8.18 -8.48
CA ALA A 79 9.82 -8.75 -7.13
C ALA A 79 8.46 -8.86 -6.43
N TYR A 80 7.49 -8.01 -6.80
CA TYR A 80 6.19 -7.97 -6.14
C TYR A 80 5.08 -8.41 -7.08
N ASP A 81 4.06 -9.08 -6.51
CA ASP A 81 2.89 -9.52 -7.26
C ASP A 81 1.86 -8.40 -7.43
N PHE A 82 1.77 -7.53 -6.45
CA PHE A 82 0.88 -6.37 -6.43
C PHE A 82 1.68 -5.11 -6.13
N LEU A 83 1.55 -4.10 -7.00
CA LEU A 83 2.16 -2.79 -6.81
C LEU A 83 1.02 -1.77 -6.74
N LEU A 84 0.70 -1.33 -5.53
CA LEU A 84 -0.51 -0.57 -5.26
C LEU A 84 -0.21 0.88 -4.92
N ALA A 85 -0.66 1.77 -5.79
CA ALA A 85 -0.51 3.22 -5.68
C ALA A 85 -1.65 3.83 -4.87
N MET A 86 -1.43 5.00 -4.34
CA MET A 86 -2.46 5.74 -3.61
C MET A 86 -3.28 6.64 -4.52
N ASP A 87 -2.67 7.16 -5.58
CA ASP A 87 -3.33 8.07 -6.52
C ASP A 87 -2.83 7.88 -7.96
N SER A 88 -3.48 8.57 -8.89
CA SER A 88 -3.16 8.47 -10.31
C SER A 88 -1.76 8.98 -10.65
N ALA A 89 -1.27 9.99 -9.93
CA ALA A 89 0.07 10.51 -10.12
C ALA A 89 1.12 9.46 -9.73
N ASN A 90 0.86 8.72 -8.64
CA ASN A 90 1.73 7.61 -8.24
C ASN A 90 1.78 6.54 -9.33
N VAL A 91 0.63 6.15 -9.89
CA VAL A 91 0.56 5.16 -10.98
C VAL A 91 1.45 5.58 -12.15
N LYS A 92 1.32 6.82 -12.58
CA LYS A 92 2.13 7.36 -13.69
C LYS A 92 3.63 7.27 -13.39
N ASN A 93 4.03 7.71 -12.20
CA ASN A 93 5.43 7.73 -11.81
C ASN A 93 5.98 6.31 -11.58
N MET A 94 5.17 5.39 -11.06
CA MET A 94 5.56 4.00 -10.91
C MET A 94 5.81 3.33 -12.26
N LYS A 95 4.96 3.59 -13.24
CA LYS A 95 5.15 3.07 -14.61
C LYS A 95 6.43 3.62 -15.24
N ALA A 96 6.75 4.88 -14.97
CA ALA A 96 8.00 5.48 -15.46
C ALA A 96 9.20 4.78 -14.83
N ILE A 97 9.20 4.54 -13.53
CA ILE A 97 10.28 3.83 -12.83
C ILE A 97 10.44 2.40 -13.34
N ALA A 98 9.34 1.69 -13.52
CA ALA A 98 9.33 0.29 -13.94
C ALA A 98 9.63 0.11 -15.43
N GLY A 99 9.53 1.17 -16.23
CA GLY A 99 9.69 1.09 -17.67
C GLY A 99 8.42 0.58 -18.38
N GLY A 100 7.27 0.73 -17.73
CA GLY A 100 5.97 0.27 -18.23
C GLY A 100 5.28 -0.65 -17.24
N ASP A 101 4.18 -1.27 -17.67
CA ASP A 101 3.41 -2.21 -16.86
C ASP A 101 2.90 -3.37 -17.73
N PRO A 102 3.81 -4.18 -18.32
CA PRO A 102 3.39 -5.24 -19.24
C PRO A 102 2.53 -6.33 -18.59
N GLU A 103 2.63 -6.54 -17.27
CA GLU A 103 1.89 -7.57 -16.58
C GLU A 103 0.64 -7.05 -15.86
N GLY A 104 0.33 -5.76 -15.97
CA GLY A 104 -0.85 -5.15 -15.35
C GLY A 104 -0.83 -5.18 -13.82
N LYS A 105 0.35 -5.07 -13.22
CA LYS A 105 0.53 -5.14 -11.75
C LYS A 105 0.27 -3.81 -11.04
N ILE A 106 0.41 -2.68 -11.75
CA ILE A 106 0.36 -1.35 -11.16
C ILE A 106 -1.07 -0.81 -11.19
N ARG A 107 -1.65 -0.60 -10.00
CA ARG A 107 -3.03 -0.12 -9.84
C ARG A 107 -3.11 0.79 -8.63
N ARG A 108 -4.18 1.60 -8.56
CA ARG A 108 -4.50 2.31 -7.32
C ARG A 108 -5.13 1.33 -6.34
N LEU A 109 -4.88 1.54 -5.05
CA LEU A 109 -5.45 0.70 -4.00
C LEU A 109 -6.98 0.66 -4.08
N LEU A 110 -7.62 1.81 -4.34
CA LEU A 110 -9.09 1.89 -4.41
C LEU A 110 -9.68 1.42 -5.74
N ASP A 111 -8.86 1.02 -6.72
CA ASP A 111 -9.37 0.44 -7.97
C ASP A 111 -10.06 -0.92 -7.74
N GLY A 112 -9.76 -1.58 -6.64
CA GLY A 112 -10.42 -2.83 -6.26
C GLY A 112 -11.75 -2.65 -5.53
N THR A 113 -12.22 -1.42 -5.36
CA THR A 113 -13.45 -1.11 -4.63
C THR A 113 -14.57 -0.70 -5.59
N PRO A 114 -15.85 -0.67 -5.13
CA PRO A 114 -16.97 -0.19 -5.96
C PRO A 114 -16.84 1.26 -6.41
N TYR A 115 -16.02 2.07 -5.73
CA TYR A 115 -15.83 3.49 -6.05
C TYR A 115 -14.34 3.80 -6.26
N PRO A 116 -13.76 3.41 -7.43
CA PRO A 116 -12.37 3.70 -7.75
C PRO A 116 -12.08 5.19 -7.70
N ARG A 117 -11.04 5.58 -6.98
CA ARG A 117 -10.66 6.99 -6.81
C ARG A 117 -9.28 7.09 -6.21
N ASP A 118 -8.74 8.30 -6.17
CA ASP A 118 -7.48 8.60 -5.49
C ASP A 118 -7.68 8.70 -3.98
N ILE A 119 -6.65 8.33 -3.23
CA ILE A 119 -6.58 8.59 -1.79
C ILE A 119 -5.83 9.91 -1.62
N ALA A 120 -6.49 10.90 -1.03
CA ALA A 120 -5.89 12.22 -0.83
C ALA A 120 -4.65 12.16 0.04
N ASP A 121 -3.64 12.97 -0.28
CA ASP A 121 -2.40 13.04 0.47
C ASP A 121 -2.61 13.88 1.75
N PRO A 122 -2.53 13.26 2.94
CA PRO A 122 -2.80 13.96 4.20
C PRO A 122 -1.72 14.99 4.57
N TRP A 123 -0.58 14.96 3.89
CA TRP A 123 0.43 16.00 4.02
C TRP A 123 -0.15 17.37 3.63
N TYR A 124 -0.98 17.38 2.58
CA TYR A 124 -1.60 18.61 2.09
C TYR A 124 -2.96 18.91 2.74
N THR A 125 -3.78 17.89 2.95
CA THR A 125 -5.14 18.07 3.51
C THR A 125 -5.15 18.18 5.02
N GLY A 126 -4.18 17.59 5.71
CA GLY A 126 -4.18 17.46 7.15
C GLY A 126 -5.24 16.49 7.68
N ASN A 127 -5.99 15.83 6.81
CA ASN A 127 -7.11 14.96 7.21
C ASN A 127 -6.70 13.48 7.22
N PHE A 128 -6.08 13.06 8.31
CA PHE A 128 -5.64 11.67 8.50
C PHE A 128 -6.81 10.72 8.73
N ASP A 129 -7.95 11.20 9.22
CA ASP A 129 -9.14 10.38 9.39
C ASP A 129 -9.67 9.90 8.04
N ALA A 130 -9.80 10.82 7.07
CA ALA A 130 -10.27 10.49 5.73
C ALA A 130 -9.27 9.55 5.03
N THR A 131 -7.98 9.83 5.13
CA THR A 131 -6.94 8.97 4.56
C THR A 131 -7.01 7.55 5.13
N TYR A 132 -7.10 7.45 6.46
CA TYR A 132 -7.17 6.14 7.12
C TYR A 132 -8.42 5.36 6.68
N ALA A 133 -9.57 6.01 6.60
CA ALA A 133 -10.81 5.37 6.16
C ALA A 133 -10.67 4.82 4.73
N ASP A 134 -10.07 5.59 3.82
CA ASP A 134 -9.84 5.14 2.45
C ASP A 134 -8.84 3.98 2.38
N LEU A 135 -7.76 4.06 3.17
CA LEU A 135 -6.79 2.96 3.26
C LEU A 135 -7.46 1.68 3.76
N ALA A 136 -8.30 1.79 4.80
CA ALA A 136 -9.00 0.64 5.36
C ALA A 136 -9.94 0.01 4.34
N GLU A 137 -10.68 0.82 3.58
CA GLU A 137 -11.56 0.33 2.52
C GLU A 137 -10.77 -0.43 1.44
N GLY A 138 -9.68 0.17 0.97
CA GLY A 138 -8.84 -0.46 -0.05
C GLY A 138 -8.16 -1.73 0.43
N CYS A 139 -7.64 -1.71 1.65
CA CYS A 139 -6.99 -2.88 2.25
C CYS A 139 -7.99 -4.04 2.45
N GLN A 140 -9.22 -3.73 2.86
CA GLN A 140 -10.26 -4.76 3.02
C GLN A 140 -10.60 -5.40 1.67
N ALA A 141 -10.75 -4.59 0.61
CA ALA A 141 -11.01 -5.10 -0.72
C ALA A 141 -9.86 -5.99 -1.22
N LEU A 142 -8.62 -5.60 -0.96
CA LEU A 142 -7.45 -6.39 -1.32
C LEU A 142 -7.43 -7.71 -0.55
N LEU A 143 -7.71 -7.67 0.75
CA LEU A 143 -7.76 -8.86 1.58
C LEU A 143 -8.81 -9.85 1.06
N ASP A 144 -10.01 -9.38 0.75
CA ASP A 144 -11.09 -10.20 0.22
C ASP A 144 -10.70 -10.85 -1.11
N ARG A 145 -10.03 -10.09 -1.98
CA ARG A 145 -9.54 -10.61 -3.25
C ARG A 145 -8.50 -11.70 -3.07
N LEU A 146 -7.56 -11.51 -2.14
CA LEU A 146 -6.50 -12.49 -1.88
C LEU A 146 -7.06 -13.76 -1.23
N GLU A 147 -8.08 -13.66 -0.39
CA GLU A 147 -8.76 -14.82 0.18
C GLU A 147 -9.45 -15.63 -0.90
N LYS A 148 -10.09 -14.99 -1.89
CA LYS A 148 -10.72 -15.67 -3.01
C LYS A 148 -9.70 -16.42 -3.87
N ILE A 149 -8.55 -15.79 -4.13
CA ILE A 149 -7.46 -16.43 -4.89
C ILE A 149 -6.95 -17.67 -4.13
N SER A 150 -6.75 -17.55 -2.81
CA SER A 150 -6.31 -18.65 -1.97
C SER A 150 -7.29 -19.81 -1.97
N CYS A 151 -8.60 -19.53 -1.95
CA CYS A 151 -9.64 -20.56 -2.02
C CYS A 151 -9.65 -21.30 -3.37
N LEU A 152 -9.35 -20.58 -4.47
CA LEU A 152 -9.26 -21.18 -5.80
C LEU A 152 -8.03 -22.06 -5.94
N ASP A 153 -6.93 -21.71 -5.28
CA ASP A 153 -5.70 -22.50 -5.31
C ASP A 153 -5.78 -23.76 -4.45
N ASN A 154 -6.74 -23.81 -3.50
CA ASN A 154 -6.96 -24.96 -2.60
C ASN A 154 -8.43 -25.39 -2.62
N PRO A 155 -8.94 -25.84 -3.77
CA PRO A 155 -10.37 -26.15 -3.92
C PRO A 155 -10.86 -27.38 -3.12
N SER A 156 -9.96 -28.19 -2.56
CA SER A 156 -10.32 -29.38 -1.79
C SER A 156 -10.63 -29.12 -0.32
N GLU A 157 -10.50 -27.90 0.12
CA GLU A 157 -10.86 -27.46 1.46
C GLU A 157 -12.19 -26.70 1.44
#